data_9ee34979b37681c02f017aee431ca3c7
#
_entry.id   9ee34979b37681c02f017aee431ca3c7
#
_cell.length_a   1.000
_cell.length_b   1.000
_cell.length_c   1.000
_cell.angle_alpha   90.00
_cell.angle_beta   90.00
_cell.angle_gamma   90.00
#
_symmetry.space_group_name_H-M   'P 1'
#
loop_
_entity.id
_entity.type
_entity.pdbx_description
1 polymer ?
#
loop_
_entity_poly.entity_id
_entity_poly.type
_entity_poly.pdbx_seq_one_letter_code
_entity_poly.pdbx_strand_id
1 'polypeptide(L)'
;DEYYDNTQILLKAIKVGEAAIELRDSCSEAEEVYEGRDVNEDWASYVNTAADLDNQLDAAVELLKDTECTVTELNLMKKSVDEAKDALLGIWDKLIVTIKPTDKEMLGAEDKVTISSEFDDLQIRYTIDGNEPTWFSEEYTEPFAMTRSKETVKAALFLGRRQMSEVSSAEYISKEALNVEDSIEKTYTSVTDNGTSGDSEGLAGALDGKHNGTAWQLQNIPAELELQFAEPVEVNAAEEQWKSMDVT
;
A
#
# COMPACT_ATOMS: atom_id res chain seq x y z
N ASP A 1 23.55 -42.28 -42.93
CA ASP A 1 22.62 -41.26 -43.33
C ASP A 1 21.19 -41.65 -42.95
N GLU A 2 20.57 -42.72 -43.49
CA GLU A 2 19.21 -43.15 -43.07
C GLU A 2 19.13 -43.52 -41.61
N TYR A 3 20.14 -44.15 -41.02
CA TYR A 3 20.22 -44.43 -39.59
C TYR A 3 20.32 -43.17 -38.73
N TYR A 4 21.09 -42.17 -39.20
CA TYR A 4 21.20 -40.86 -38.52
C TYR A 4 19.86 -40.14 -38.53
N ASP A 5 19.19 -40.10 -39.68
CA ASP A 5 17.91 -39.42 -39.87
C ASP A 5 16.83 -40.04 -38.96
N ASN A 6 16.76 -41.40 -38.87
CA ASN A 6 15.84 -42.09 -37.99
C ASN A 6 16.13 -41.83 -36.52
N THR A 7 17.41 -41.68 -36.15
CA THR A 7 17.79 -41.33 -34.78
C THR A 7 17.33 -39.92 -34.42
N GLN A 8 17.44 -38.95 -35.31
CA GLN A 8 16.97 -37.56 -35.09
C GLN A 8 15.44 -37.52 -34.96
N ILE A 9 14.70 -38.27 -35.77
CA ILE A 9 13.24 -38.38 -35.68
C ILE A 9 12.84 -38.96 -34.33
N LEU A 10 13.49 -40.01 -33.88
CA LEU A 10 13.21 -40.62 -32.57
C LEU A 10 13.50 -39.65 -31.40
N LEU A 11 14.65 -38.95 -31.46
CA LEU A 11 15.02 -37.97 -30.46
C LEU A 11 14.01 -36.81 -30.38
N LYS A 12 13.50 -36.34 -31.52
CA LYS A 12 12.47 -35.35 -31.60
C LYS A 12 11.17 -35.82 -30.95
N ALA A 13 10.75 -37.05 -31.30
CA ALA A 13 9.54 -37.68 -30.73
C ALA A 13 9.64 -37.83 -29.20
N ILE A 14 10.81 -38.24 -28.68
CA ILE A 14 11.06 -38.36 -27.25
C ILE A 14 10.90 -36.96 -26.57
N LYS A 15 11.49 -35.90 -27.12
CA LYS A 15 11.37 -34.57 -26.55
C LYS A 15 9.94 -34.05 -26.55
N VAL A 16 9.17 -34.33 -27.59
CA VAL A 16 7.73 -33.97 -27.62
C VAL A 16 6.98 -34.76 -26.54
N GLY A 17 7.27 -36.04 -26.40
CA GLY A 17 6.65 -36.87 -25.35
C GLY A 17 6.98 -36.40 -23.94
N GLU A 18 8.23 -36.01 -23.68
CA GLU A 18 8.65 -35.46 -22.39
C GLU A 18 7.91 -34.14 -22.09
N ALA A 19 7.83 -33.21 -23.03
CA ALA A 19 7.11 -31.95 -22.87
C ALA A 19 5.60 -32.16 -22.70
N ALA A 20 5.01 -33.13 -23.37
CA ALA A 20 3.60 -33.50 -23.20
C ALA A 20 3.31 -34.08 -21.80
N ILE A 21 4.24 -34.86 -21.22
CA ILE A 21 4.13 -35.35 -19.85
C ILE A 21 4.17 -34.21 -18.87
N GLU A 22 5.12 -33.25 -19.02
CA GLU A 22 5.24 -32.10 -18.18
C GLU A 22 3.99 -31.21 -18.24
N LEU A 23 3.41 -30.97 -19.41
CA LEU A 23 2.15 -30.25 -19.56
C LEU A 23 1.00 -30.97 -18.85
N ARG A 24 0.87 -32.27 -19.03
CA ARG A 24 -0.18 -33.07 -18.38
C ARG A 24 -0.07 -33.01 -16.85
N ASP A 25 1.15 -33.10 -16.32
CA ASP A 25 1.38 -33.04 -14.87
C ASP A 25 1.01 -31.67 -14.34
N SER A 26 1.36 -30.58 -15.05
CA SER A 26 0.93 -29.22 -14.73
C SER A 26 -0.60 -29.06 -14.79
N CYS A 27 -1.28 -29.64 -15.79
CA CYS A 27 -2.74 -29.65 -15.85
C CYS A 27 -3.37 -30.35 -14.64
N SER A 28 -2.82 -31.51 -14.22
CA SER A 28 -3.36 -32.25 -13.07
C SER A 28 -3.26 -31.42 -11.78
N GLU A 29 -2.15 -30.72 -11.55
CA GLU A 29 -2.01 -29.80 -10.43
C GLU A 29 -3.00 -28.64 -10.50
N ALA A 30 -3.20 -28.09 -11.69
CA ALA A 30 -4.12 -26.98 -11.92
C ALA A 30 -5.60 -27.39 -11.76
N GLU A 31 -5.97 -28.60 -12.18
CA GLU A 31 -7.30 -29.19 -11.94
C GLU A 31 -7.59 -29.33 -10.44
N GLU A 32 -6.62 -29.78 -9.63
CA GLU A 32 -6.79 -29.88 -8.17
C GLU A 32 -7.06 -28.51 -7.55
N VAL A 33 -6.35 -27.46 -8.01
CA VAL A 33 -6.58 -26.07 -7.57
C VAL A 33 -7.97 -25.57 -7.98
N TYR A 34 -8.36 -25.81 -9.23
CA TYR A 34 -9.67 -25.42 -9.76
C TYR A 34 -10.82 -26.11 -9.03
N GLU A 35 -10.72 -27.40 -8.77
CA GLU A 35 -11.75 -28.16 -8.05
C GLU A 35 -11.82 -27.79 -6.57
N GLY A 36 -10.67 -27.49 -5.94
CA GLY A 36 -10.58 -27.10 -4.53
C GLY A 36 -10.90 -25.61 -4.26
N ARG A 37 -11.20 -24.82 -5.32
CA ARG A 37 -11.45 -23.38 -5.16
C ARG A 37 -12.72 -23.08 -4.37
N ASP A 38 -12.70 -21.97 -3.63
CA ASP A 38 -13.92 -21.41 -3.07
C ASP A 38 -14.86 -20.94 -4.19
N VAL A 39 -16.14 -21.36 -4.10
CA VAL A 39 -17.15 -20.89 -5.04
C VAL A 39 -17.62 -19.51 -4.57
N ASN A 40 -17.05 -18.46 -5.15
CA ASN A 40 -17.35 -17.07 -4.83
C ASN A 40 -17.98 -16.37 -6.04
N GLU A 41 -19.20 -16.83 -6.39
CA GLU A 41 -19.91 -16.38 -7.60
C GLU A 41 -20.25 -14.90 -7.62
N ASP A 42 -20.23 -14.25 -6.46
CA ASP A 42 -20.59 -12.82 -6.34
C ASP A 42 -19.43 -11.87 -6.65
N TRP A 43 -18.17 -12.38 -6.71
CA TRP A 43 -17.01 -11.56 -6.99
C TRP A 43 -16.48 -11.77 -8.40
N ALA A 44 -16.73 -10.79 -9.28
CA ALA A 44 -16.49 -10.90 -10.71
C ALA A 44 -15.02 -11.16 -11.06
N SER A 45 -14.06 -10.47 -10.40
CA SER A 45 -12.63 -10.70 -10.64
C SER A 45 -12.22 -12.13 -10.29
N TYR A 46 -12.75 -12.70 -9.22
CA TYR A 46 -12.50 -14.10 -8.85
C TYR A 46 -13.07 -15.07 -9.86
N VAL A 47 -14.34 -14.86 -10.26
CA VAL A 47 -15.01 -15.69 -11.27
C VAL A 47 -14.26 -15.68 -12.60
N ASN A 48 -13.82 -14.49 -13.04
CA ASN A 48 -13.07 -14.35 -14.29
C ASN A 48 -11.70 -15.05 -14.21
N THR A 49 -10.99 -14.95 -13.08
CA THR A 49 -9.70 -15.63 -12.88
C THR A 49 -9.86 -17.15 -12.87
N ALA A 50 -10.92 -17.66 -12.26
CA ALA A 50 -11.22 -19.10 -12.27
C ALA A 50 -11.61 -19.58 -13.68
N ALA A 51 -12.39 -18.79 -14.43
CA ALA A 51 -12.75 -19.11 -15.80
C ALA A 51 -11.54 -19.06 -16.75
N ASP A 52 -10.55 -18.19 -16.51
CA ASP A 52 -9.32 -18.19 -17.30
C ASP A 52 -8.54 -19.51 -17.10
N LEU A 53 -8.42 -19.98 -15.87
CA LEU A 53 -7.79 -21.28 -15.59
C LEU A 53 -8.52 -22.43 -16.30
N ASP A 54 -9.84 -22.46 -16.25
CA ASP A 54 -10.67 -23.46 -16.92
C ASP A 54 -10.42 -23.47 -18.45
N ASN A 55 -10.40 -22.27 -19.05
CA ASN A 55 -10.09 -22.11 -20.47
C ASN A 55 -8.67 -22.59 -20.85
N GLN A 56 -7.66 -22.33 -19.99
CA GLN A 56 -6.30 -22.81 -20.23
C GLN A 56 -6.21 -24.34 -20.11
N LEU A 57 -6.94 -24.96 -19.18
CA LEU A 57 -7.03 -26.39 -19.05
C LEU A 57 -7.68 -27.04 -20.29
N ASP A 58 -8.80 -26.48 -20.79
CA ASP A 58 -9.44 -26.93 -22.00
C ASP A 58 -8.51 -26.83 -23.23
N ALA A 59 -7.81 -25.70 -23.38
CA ALA A 59 -6.86 -25.49 -24.45
C ALA A 59 -5.67 -26.48 -24.38
N ALA A 60 -5.18 -26.79 -23.19
CA ALA A 60 -4.12 -27.76 -22.98
C ALA A 60 -4.56 -29.19 -23.36
N VAL A 61 -5.79 -29.57 -23.02
CA VAL A 61 -6.39 -30.85 -23.41
C VAL A 61 -6.50 -30.99 -24.92
N GLU A 62 -6.90 -29.92 -25.63
CA GLU A 62 -6.95 -29.95 -27.09
C GLU A 62 -5.57 -30.03 -27.72
N LEU A 63 -4.58 -29.30 -27.20
CA LEU A 63 -3.19 -29.37 -27.67
C LEU A 63 -2.57 -30.75 -27.47
N LEU A 64 -2.86 -31.41 -26.34
CA LEU A 64 -2.38 -32.79 -26.05
C LEU A 64 -2.97 -33.86 -26.99
N LYS A 65 -4.08 -33.58 -27.67
CA LYS A 65 -4.67 -34.45 -28.70
C LYS A 65 -4.03 -34.25 -30.07
N ASP A 66 -3.33 -33.13 -30.29
CA ASP A 66 -2.69 -32.80 -31.57
C ASP A 66 -1.39 -33.59 -31.73
N THR A 67 -1.34 -34.49 -32.69
CA THR A 67 -0.17 -35.34 -33.00
C THR A 67 0.97 -34.59 -33.70
N GLU A 68 0.71 -33.38 -34.20
CA GLU A 68 1.68 -32.54 -34.88
C GLU A 68 2.25 -31.43 -34.00
N CYS A 69 1.84 -31.37 -32.71
CA CYS A 69 2.31 -30.34 -31.79
C CYS A 69 3.83 -30.37 -31.58
N THR A 70 4.38 -29.20 -31.30
CA THR A 70 5.81 -29.01 -31.07
C THR A 70 6.15 -28.85 -29.60
N VAL A 71 7.41 -29.13 -29.24
CA VAL A 71 7.93 -28.86 -27.88
C VAL A 71 7.70 -27.42 -27.45
N THR A 72 7.82 -26.45 -28.38
CA THR A 72 7.63 -25.02 -28.08
C THR A 72 6.19 -24.73 -27.72
N GLU A 73 5.22 -25.27 -28.45
CA GLU A 73 3.79 -25.10 -28.17
C GLU A 73 3.40 -25.73 -26.83
N LEU A 74 3.89 -26.94 -26.56
CA LEU A 74 3.66 -27.62 -25.28
C LEU A 74 4.22 -26.83 -24.08
N ASN A 75 5.43 -26.31 -24.19
CA ASN A 75 6.07 -25.49 -23.14
C ASN A 75 5.37 -24.14 -22.94
N LEU A 76 4.91 -23.50 -24.02
CA LEU A 76 4.12 -22.27 -23.92
C LEU A 76 2.78 -22.52 -23.25
N MET A 77 2.08 -23.61 -23.59
CA MET A 77 0.82 -23.97 -22.96
C MET A 77 1.01 -24.28 -21.48
N LYS A 78 2.05 -25.08 -21.14
CA LYS A 78 2.40 -25.34 -19.75
C LYS A 78 2.57 -24.05 -18.96
N LYS A 79 3.31 -23.10 -19.50
CA LYS A 79 3.51 -21.78 -18.88
C LYS A 79 2.18 -21.05 -18.66
N SER A 80 1.27 -21.06 -19.65
CA SER A 80 -0.05 -20.42 -19.53
C SER A 80 -0.90 -21.07 -18.46
N VAL A 81 -0.90 -22.40 -18.33
CA VAL A 81 -1.61 -23.13 -17.28
C VAL A 81 -1.03 -22.80 -15.91
N ASP A 82 0.29 -22.80 -15.76
CA ASP A 82 0.96 -22.45 -14.50
C ASP A 82 0.65 -21.01 -14.07
N GLU A 83 0.71 -20.04 -15.01
CA GLU A 83 0.38 -18.63 -14.74
C GLU A 83 -1.08 -18.43 -14.31
N ALA A 84 -2.02 -19.11 -14.95
CA ALA A 84 -3.44 -19.05 -14.59
C ALA A 84 -3.72 -19.70 -13.23
N LYS A 85 -3.07 -20.86 -12.94
CA LYS A 85 -3.12 -21.51 -11.63
C LYS A 85 -2.61 -20.57 -10.52
N ASP A 86 -1.43 -19.97 -10.72
CA ASP A 86 -0.82 -19.08 -9.75
C ASP A 86 -1.65 -17.79 -9.56
N ALA A 87 -2.29 -17.29 -10.63
CA ALA A 87 -3.21 -16.16 -10.54
C ALA A 87 -4.42 -16.45 -9.65
N LEU A 88 -5.01 -17.65 -9.78
CA LEU A 88 -6.15 -18.05 -8.95
C LEU A 88 -5.74 -18.25 -7.48
N LEU A 89 -4.60 -18.88 -7.23
CA LEU A 89 -4.07 -19.06 -5.86
C LEU A 89 -3.72 -17.74 -5.19
N GLY A 90 -3.10 -16.82 -5.94
CA GLY A 90 -2.62 -15.55 -5.44
C GLY A 90 -3.65 -14.42 -5.40
N ILE A 91 -4.90 -14.66 -5.84
CA ILE A 91 -5.89 -13.57 -5.93
C ILE A 91 -6.23 -12.96 -4.55
N TRP A 92 -6.22 -13.79 -3.51
CA TRP A 92 -6.51 -13.35 -2.14
C TRP A 92 -5.40 -12.48 -1.55
N ASP A 93 -4.15 -12.71 -1.94
CA ASP A 93 -2.98 -11.93 -1.50
C ASP A 93 -2.98 -10.51 -2.09
N LYS A 94 -3.75 -10.29 -3.16
CA LYS A 94 -3.92 -8.98 -3.81
C LYS A 94 -5.03 -8.14 -3.21
N LEU A 95 -5.78 -8.66 -2.24
CA LEU A 95 -6.83 -7.93 -1.53
C LEU A 95 -6.22 -6.93 -0.54
N ILE A 96 -5.48 -5.96 -1.06
CA ILE A 96 -4.78 -4.95 -0.29
C ILE A 96 -5.31 -3.56 -0.63
N VAL A 97 -5.55 -2.76 0.40
CA VAL A 97 -5.84 -1.33 0.27
C VAL A 97 -4.57 -0.55 0.55
N THR A 98 -4.19 0.32 -0.39
CA THR A 98 -3.05 1.22 -0.23
C THR A 98 -3.54 2.63 0.06
N ILE A 99 -3.11 3.20 1.19
CA ILE A 99 -3.39 4.59 1.59
C ILE A 99 -2.12 5.40 1.37
N LYS A 100 -2.23 6.53 0.66
CA LYS A 100 -1.11 7.44 0.38
C LYS A 100 -1.45 8.86 0.83
N PRO A 101 -0.42 9.69 1.14
CA PRO A 101 1.02 9.41 1.06
C PRO A 101 1.50 8.46 2.17
N THR A 102 2.56 7.67 1.89
CA THR A 102 3.20 6.77 2.86
C THR A 102 4.51 7.33 3.43
N ASP A 103 5.00 8.40 2.84
CA ASP A 103 6.30 9.02 3.11
C ASP A 103 6.21 10.33 3.91
N LYS A 104 5.01 10.78 4.24
CA LYS A 104 4.76 11.95 5.09
C LYS A 104 3.60 11.71 6.04
N GLU A 105 3.84 12.12 7.27
CA GLU A 105 2.82 12.13 8.33
C GLU A 105 2.09 13.48 8.41
N MET A 106 2.77 14.58 8.02
CA MET A 106 2.21 15.94 8.05
C MET A 106 1.80 16.37 6.64
N LEU A 107 0.51 16.68 6.47
CA LEU A 107 -0.10 17.10 5.22
C LEU A 107 -0.40 18.60 5.23
N GLY A 108 -0.04 19.31 4.14
CA GLY A 108 -0.42 20.70 3.87
C GLY A 108 -1.74 20.80 3.10
N ALA A 109 -2.22 22.04 2.81
CA ALA A 109 -3.49 22.34 2.14
C ALA A 109 -3.68 21.65 0.80
N GLU A 110 -2.61 21.52 0.06
CA GLU A 110 -2.63 20.96 -1.29
C GLU A 110 -2.47 19.43 -1.29
N ASP A 111 -2.09 18.85 -0.14
CA ASP A 111 -1.91 17.42 0.00
C ASP A 111 -3.27 16.74 0.16
N LYS A 112 -3.44 15.62 -0.54
CA LYS A 112 -4.65 14.81 -0.47
C LYS A 112 -4.32 13.37 -0.11
N VAL A 113 -5.19 12.78 0.68
CA VAL A 113 -5.17 11.34 0.92
C VAL A 113 -5.80 10.63 -0.26
N THR A 114 -5.09 9.64 -0.79
CA THR A 114 -5.58 8.75 -1.85
C THR A 114 -5.62 7.32 -1.34
N ILE A 115 -6.69 6.61 -1.71
CA ILE A 115 -6.88 5.22 -1.34
C ILE A 115 -7.07 4.42 -2.64
N SER A 116 -6.38 3.30 -2.79
CA SER A 116 -6.43 2.49 -4.01
C SER A 116 -6.36 1.00 -3.73
N SER A 117 -6.86 0.21 -4.68
CA SER A 117 -6.77 -1.25 -4.73
C SER A 117 -6.53 -1.69 -6.17
N GLU A 118 -6.12 -2.95 -6.36
CA GLU A 118 -6.03 -3.57 -7.69
C GLU A 118 -7.41 -3.98 -8.26
N PHE A 119 -8.46 -4.06 -7.43
CA PHE A 119 -9.79 -4.53 -7.82
C PHE A 119 -10.79 -3.40 -7.91
N ASP A 120 -11.29 -3.13 -9.12
CA ASP A 120 -12.29 -2.09 -9.39
C ASP A 120 -13.74 -2.56 -9.12
N ASP A 121 -13.95 -3.87 -8.98
CA ASP A 121 -15.24 -4.49 -8.69
C ASP A 121 -15.52 -4.66 -7.19
N LEU A 122 -14.62 -4.20 -6.33
CA LEU A 122 -14.80 -4.11 -4.89
C LEU A 122 -14.92 -2.65 -4.44
N GLN A 123 -15.74 -2.42 -3.43
CA GLN A 123 -15.91 -1.10 -2.85
C GLN A 123 -14.85 -0.85 -1.79
N ILE A 124 -14.13 0.28 -1.88
CA ILE A 124 -13.28 0.74 -0.81
C ILE A 124 -14.15 1.53 0.18
N ARG A 125 -14.27 1.04 1.42
CA ARG A 125 -14.90 1.76 2.53
C ARG A 125 -13.84 2.26 3.48
N TYR A 126 -14.01 3.51 3.98
CA TYR A 126 -13.02 4.14 4.83
C TYR A 126 -13.63 4.92 5.99
N THR A 127 -12.78 5.22 6.97
CA THR A 127 -13.05 6.11 8.11
C THR A 127 -11.86 7.04 8.31
N ILE A 128 -12.07 8.18 8.98
CA ILE A 128 -11.02 9.15 9.29
C ILE A 128 -10.82 9.34 10.80
N ASP A 129 -11.60 8.66 11.59
CA ASP A 129 -11.65 8.78 13.06
C ASP A 129 -10.95 7.61 13.79
N GLY A 130 -10.29 6.73 13.04
CA GLY A 130 -9.59 5.56 13.57
C GLY A 130 -10.48 4.35 13.89
N ASN A 131 -11.79 4.46 13.71
CA ASN A 131 -12.68 3.31 13.83
C ASN A 131 -12.49 2.34 12.65
N GLU A 132 -12.79 1.05 12.87
CA GLU A 132 -12.77 0.06 11.79
C GLU A 132 -13.85 0.37 10.76
N PRO A 133 -13.53 0.39 9.44
CA PRO A 133 -14.53 0.58 8.40
C PRO A 133 -15.50 -0.58 8.37
N THR A 134 -16.76 -0.27 8.11
CA THR A 134 -17.85 -1.22 7.94
C THR A 134 -18.52 -1.02 6.59
N TRP A 135 -19.41 -1.90 6.20
CA TRP A 135 -20.19 -1.74 4.97
C TRP A 135 -21.10 -0.49 4.94
N PHE A 136 -21.32 0.17 6.09
CA PHE A 136 -22.01 1.47 6.20
C PHE A 136 -21.07 2.68 6.15
N SER A 137 -19.76 2.46 6.26
CA SER A 137 -18.78 3.53 6.21
C SER A 137 -18.78 4.19 4.84
N GLU A 138 -18.24 5.38 4.76
CA GLU A 138 -18.16 6.13 3.51
C GLU A 138 -17.40 5.37 2.43
N GLU A 139 -17.90 5.44 1.19
CA GLU A 139 -17.24 4.85 0.03
C GLU A 139 -16.22 5.83 -0.53
N TYR A 140 -15.00 5.36 -0.73
CA TYR A 140 -13.96 6.17 -1.33
C TYR A 140 -14.19 6.29 -2.85
N THR A 141 -14.37 7.51 -3.32
CA THR A 141 -14.60 7.82 -4.73
C THR A 141 -13.58 8.78 -5.30
N GLU A 142 -13.00 9.65 -4.47
CA GLU A 142 -12.01 10.64 -4.90
C GLU A 142 -11.05 11.02 -3.76
N PRO A 143 -9.86 11.57 -4.10
CA PRO A 143 -8.92 12.04 -3.11
C PRO A 143 -9.47 13.17 -2.25
N PHE A 144 -9.30 13.09 -0.93
CA PHE A 144 -9.78 14.07 0.03
C PHE A 144 -8.64 14.74 0.82
N ALA A 145 -8.90 15.96 1.29
CA ALA A 145 -8.00 16.68 2.18
C ALA A 145 -8.34 16.38 3.64
N MET A 146 -7.35 16.44 4.51
CA MET A 146 -7.56 16.32 5.95
C MET A 146 -8.32 17.54 6.48
N THR A 147 -9.23 17.31 7.42
CA THR A 147 -10.09 18.35 7.99
C THR A 147 -9.81 18.65 9.45
N ARG A 148 -9.08 17.76 10.13
CA ARG A 148 -8.72 17.87 11.54
C ARG A 148 -7.21 17.90 11.72
N SER A 149 -6.77 18.36 12.89
CA SER A 149 -5.35 18.42 13.23
C SER A 149 -4.66 17.05 13.24
N LYS A 150 -5.36 16.00 13.66
CA LYS A 150 -4.89 14.62 13.60
C LYS A 150 -6.04 13.71 13.19
N GLU A 151 -5.79 12.84 12.23
CA GLU A 151 -6.75 11.84 11.76
C GLU A 151 -6.06 10.49 11.55
N THR A 152 -6.77 9.41 11.90
CA THR A 152 -6.35 8.06 11.57
C THR A 152 -7.29 7.53 10.49
N VAL A 153 -6.77 7.46 9.27
CA VAL A 153 -7.50 6.91 8.12
C VAL A 153 -7.39 5.40 8.15
N LYS A 154 -8.52 4.71 8.14
CA LYS A 154 -8.60 3.27 7.99
C LYS A 154 -9.46 2.91 6.80
N ALA A 155 -9.04 1.90 6.02
CA ALA A 155 -9.77 1.49 4.84
C ALA A 155 -9.69 -0.02 4.61
N ALA A 156 -10.75 -0.58 4.03
CA ALA A 156 -10.84 -1.98 3.64
C ALA A 156 -11.71 -2.16 2.39
N LEU A 157 -11.53 -3.29 1.71
CA LEU A 157 -12.34 -3.71 0.57
C LEU A 157 -13.61 -4.42 1.01
N PHE A 158 -14.69 -4.13 0.34
CA PHE A 158 -16.00 -4.74 0.59
C PHE A 158 -16.66 -5.23 -0.69
N LEU A 159 -17.28 -6.41 -0.60
CA LEU A 159 -18.24 -6.91 -1.58
C LEU A 159 -19.62 -6.87 -0.94
N GLY A 160 -20.39 -5.83 -1.26
CA GLY A 160 -21.65 -5.57 -0.59
C GLY A 160 -21.47 -5.36 0.92
N ARG A 161 -21.92 -6.33 1.73
CA ARG A 161 -21.79 -6.27 3.20
C ARG A 161 -20.60 -7.02 3.76
N ARG A 162 -19.91 -7.80 2.93
CA ARG A 162 -18.79 -8.64 3.34
C ARG A 162 -17.48 -7.89 3.18
N GLN A 163 -16.71 -7.81 4.24
CA GLN A 163 -15.32 -7.35 4.18
C GLN A 163 -14.47 -8.41 3.50
N MET A 164 -13.68 -7.99 2.52
CA MET A 164 -12.86 -8.85 1.66
C MET A 164 -11.38 -8.76 1.98
N SER A 165 -10.90 -7.63 2.54
CA SER A 165 -9.49 -7.42 2.86
C SER A 165 -9.27 -7.18 4.34
N GLU A 166 -8.03 -7.30 4.77
CA GLU A 166 -7.57 -6.71 6.03
C GLU A 166 -7.73 -5.19 5.98
N VAL A 167 -7.77 -4.56 7.16
CA VAL A 167 -7.87 -3.10 7.29
C VAL A 167 -6.50 -2.48 7.18
N SER A 168 -6.31 -1.61 6.20
CA SER A 168 -5.14 -0.74 6.10
C SER A 168 -5.35 0.50 6.95
N SER A 169 -4.28 1.02 7.58
CA SER A 169 -4.33 2.19 8.45
C SER A 169 -3.17 3.14 8.16
N ALA A 170 -3.44 4.44 8.18
CA ALA A 170 -2.45 5.50 8.10
C ALA A 170 -2.82 6.66 9.02
N GLU A 171 -1.85 7.22 9.73
CA GLU A 171 -2.05 8.40 10.58
C GLU A 171 -1.50 9.63 9.88
N TYR A 172 -2.27 10.72 9.92
CA TYR A 172 -1.89 12.00 9.34
C TYR A 172 -2.16 13.15 10.30
N ILE A 173 -1.31 14.18 10.20
CA ILE A 173 -1.45 15.46 10.89
C ILE A 173 -1.64 16.53 9.82
N SER A 174 -2.70 17.32 9.94
CA SER A 174 -2.93 18.45 9.03
C SER A 174 -2.21 19.70 9.56
N LYS A 175 -1.34 20.26 8.73
CA LYS A 175 -0.59 21.49 9.04
C LYS A 175 -1.49 22.70 9.18
N GLU A 176 -2.59 22.76 8.43
CA GLU A 176 -3.53 23.90 8.48
C GLU A 176 -4.55 23.82 9.60
N ALA A 177 -4.92 22.57 9.99
CA ALA A 177 -5.80 22.39 11.13
C ALA A 177 -5.05 22.60 12.48
N LEU A 178 -3.73 22.55 12.46
CA LEU A 178 -2.91 23.16 13.48
C LEU A 178 -2.96 24.67 13.27
N ASN A 179 -3.92 25.34 13.90
CA ASN A 179 -4.04 26.78 13.81
C ASN A 179 -2.86 27.44 14.54
N VAL A 180 -1.75 27.62 13.80
CA VAL A 180 -0.48 28.16 14.32
C VAL A 180 -0.65 29.58 14.86
N GLU A 181 -1.75 30.30 14.45
CA GLU A 181 -2.09 31.60 14.99
C GLU A 181 -2.63 31.55 16.43
N ASP A 182 -3.16 30.43 16.89
CA ASP A 182 -3.47 30.15 18.30
C ASP A 182 -2.31 29.45 19.01
N SER A 183 -1.09 29.74 18.58
CA SER A 183 0.13 29.14 19.06
C SER A 183 0.29 29.26 20.57
N ILE A 184 1.01 28.31 21.12
CA ILE A 184 1.47 28.17 22.50
C ILE A 184 1.86 29.48 23.21
N GLU A 185 2.32 30.47 22.46
CA GLU A 185 2.67 31.81 22.97
C GLU A 185 1.60 32.50 23.82
N LYS A 186 0.32 32.22 23.54
CA LYS A 186 -0.77 32.87 24.25
C LYS A 186 -1.18 32.17 25.54
N THR A 187 -0.72 30.93 25.76
CA THR A 187 -1.21 30.07 26.84
C THR A 187 -0.16 29.67 27.88
N TYR A 188 1.13 29.77 27.56
CA TYR A 188 2.17 29.48 28.56
C TYR A 188 2.32 30.60 29.58
N THR A 189 2.60 30.25 30.83
CA THR A 189 2.79 31.19 31.94
C THR A 189 4.25 31.51 32.19
N SER A 190 5.12 30.60 31.85
CA SER A 190 6.58 30.77 31.93
C SER A 190 7.29 29.87 30.95
N VAL A 191 8.48 30.29 30.54
CA VAL A 191 9.38 29.52 29.72
C VAL A 191 10.78 29.60 30.29
N THR A 192 11.45 28.46 30.36
CA THR A 192 12.84 28.36 30.80
C THR A 192 13.64 27.51 29.84
N ASP A 193 14.93 27.77 29.76
CA ASP A 193 15.87 26.97 29.00
C ASP A 193 17.09 26.58 29.81
N ASN A 194 17.85 25.64 29.32
CA ASN A 194 19.16 25.27 29.86
C ASN A 194 20.33 25.85 29.03
N GLY A 195 20.05 26.76 28.11
CA GLY A 195 21.01 27.46 27.26
C GLY A 195 21.15 28.93 27.60
N THR A 196 22.18 29.57 27.08
CA THR A 196 22.34 31.01 27.12
C THR A 196 22.15 31.54 25.73
N SER A 197 21.27 32.53 25.59
CA SER A 197 21.10 33.25 24.35
C SER A 197 22.28 34.18 24.07
N GLY A 198 22.77 34.13 22.83
CA GLY A 198 23.86 35.00 22.39
C GLY A 198 23.39 36.30 21.76
N ASP A 199 22.10 36.51 21.62
CA ASP A 199 21.50 37.72 21.03
C ASP A 199 20.73 38.58 22.05
N SER A 200 20.23 39.76 21.60
CA SER A 200 19.56 40.72 22.47
C SER A 200 18.12 40.35 22.81
N GLU A 201 17.53 39.37 22.12
CA GLU A 201 16.13 38.99 22.31
C GLU A 201 16.00 37.66 23.10
N GLY A 202 17.06 36.89 23.17
CA GLY A 202 17.15 35.69 23.99
C GLY A 202 16.07 34.67 23.68
N LEU A 203 15.58 34.04 24.74
CA LEU A 203 14.53 33.02 24.66
C LEU A 203 13.20 33.58 24.09
N ALA A 204 12.92 34.86 24.30
CA ALA A 204 11.74 35.52 23.75
C ALA A 204 11.74 35.55 22.21
N GLY A 205 12.92 35.64 21.59
CA GLY A 205 13.05 35.61 20.14
C GLY A 205 12.75 34.21 19.52
N ALA A 206 12.86 33.14 20.32
CA ALA A 206 12.50 31.80 19.88
C ALA A 206 10.98 31.58 19.82
N LEU A 207 10.21 32.42 20.54
CA LEU A 207 8.77 32.24 20.76
C LEU A 207 7.94 33.43 20.21
N ASP A 208 8.55 34.30 19.42
CA ASP A 208 7.92 35.54 18.92
C ASP A 208 7.04 35.33 17.66
N GLY A 209 6.96 34.09 17.15
CA GLY A 209 6.20 33.76 15.94
C GLY A 209 6.79 34.31 14.64
N LYS A 210 8.03 34.88 14.67
CA LYS A 210 8.67 35.42 13.48
C LYS A 210 9.69 34.48 12.89
N HIS A 211 9.52 34.14 11.64
CA HIS A 211 10.39 33.20 10.92
C HIS A 211 11.69 33.82 10.39
N ASN A 212 11.92 35.07 10.57
CA ASN A 212 13.07 35.81 10.03
C ASN A 212 13.78 36.72 11.05
N GLY A 213 13.48 36.51 12.30
CA GLY A 213 14.04 37.29 13.41
C GLY A 213 15.36 36.76 13.96
N THR A 214 15.63 37.14 15.17
CA THR A 214 16.74 36.67 15.98
C THR A 214 16.53 35.22 16.39
N ALA A 215 17.58 34.43 16.30
CA ALA A 215 17.54 33.01 16.68
C ALA A 215 17.93 32.83 18.14
N TRP A 216 17.29 31.91 18.82
CA TRP A 216 17.75 31.38 20.10
C TRP A 216 19.01 30.56 19.89
N GLN A 217 20.14 31.00 20.45
CA GLN A 217 21.40 30.29 20.33
C GLN A 217 21.62 29.36 21.52
N LEU A 218 21.75 28.08 21.21
CA LEU A 218 21.99 27.05 22.19
C LEU A 218 23.50 26.86 22.40
N GLN A 219 23.95 26.97 23.64
CA GLN A 219 25.33 26.71 24.03
C GLN A 219 25.50 25.37 24.74
N ASN A 220 24.42 24.78 25.20
CA ASN A 220 24.39 23.50 25.89
C ASN A 220 23.80 22.38 25.02
N ILE A 221 24.38 21.18 25.10
CA ILE A 221 23.86 19.98 24.45
C ILE A 221 23.77 18.87 25.51
N PRO A 222 22.59 18.24 25.70
CA PRO A 222 21.31 18.50 25.02
C PRO A 222 20.72 19.84 25.39
N ALA A 223 20.02 20.46 24.42
CA ALA A 223 19.23 21.65 24.63
C ALA A 223 17.83 21.27 25.13
N GLU A 224 17.36 22.00 26.13
CA GLU A 224 16.03 21.76 26.72
C GLU A 224 15.28 23.08 26.77
N LEU A 225 14.02 23.04 26.32
CA LEU A 225 13.06 24.12 26.40
C LEU A 225 11.85 23.63 27.22
N GLU A 226 11.57 24.25 28.32
CA GLU A 226 10.43 23.94 29.18
C GLU A 226 9.39 25.05 29.11
N LEU A 227 8.17 24.70 28.68
CA LEU A 227 6.99 25.56 28.64
C LEU A 227 6.04 25.16 29.75
N GLN A 228 5.71 26.08 30.62
CA GLN A 228 4.74 25.87 31.70
C GLN A 228 3.40 26.54 31.36
N PHE A 229 2.33 25.77 31.42
CA PHE A 229 0.97 26.23 31.17
C PHE A 229 0.19 26.39 32.49
N ALA A 230 -0.74 27.35 32.53
CA ALA A 230 -1.61 27.57 33.69
C ALA A 230 -2.57 26.41 33.94
N GLU A 231 -3.02 25.77 32.87
CA GLU A 231 -3.90 24.59 32.87
C GLU A 231 -3.30 23.51 31.96
N PRO A 232 -3.64 22.24 32.15
CA PRO A 232 -3.20 21.18 31.25
C PRO A 232 -3.65 21.47 29.81
N VAL A 233 -2.69 21.43 28.86
CA VAL A 233 -2.92 21.69 27.45
C VAL A 233 -2.57 20.44 26.67
N GLU A 234 -3.43 20.03 25.74
CA GLU A 234 -3.12 18.98 24.79
C GLU A 234 -2.27 19.58 23.65
N VAL A 235 -1.02 19.12 23.55
CA VAL A 235 -0.10 19.53 22.50
C VAL A 235 -0.09 18.46 21.43
N ASN A 236 -0.63 18.77 20.25
CA ASN A 236 -0.75 17.85 19.14
C ASN A 236 0.42 17.96 18.15
N ALA A 237 1.11 19.09 18.10
CA ALA A 237 2.31 19.31 17.29
C ALA A 237 3.14 20.49 17.82
N ALA A 238 4.43 20.53 17.48
CA ALA A 238 5.30 21.66 17.64
C ALA A 238 6.01 21.93 16.30
N GLU A 239 6.05 23.19 15.85
CA GLU A 239 6.83 23.59 14.68
C GLU A 239 8.13 24.22 15.17
N GLU A 240 9.27 23.66 14.70
CA GLU A 240 10.60 24.16 14.99
C GLU A 240 11.30 24.57 13.70
N GLN A 241 11.81 25.79 13.64
CA GLN A 241 12.67 26.26 12.56
C GLN A 241 14.13 26.32 13.01
N TRP A 242 14.96 25.48 12.40
CA TRP A 242 16.39 25.47 12.65
C TRP A 242 17.15 26.25 11.58
N LYS A 243 17.96 27.21 12.00
CA LYS A 243 18.93 27.86 11.12
C LYS A 243 20.29 27.22 11.38
N SER A 244 20.80 26.44 10.42
CA SER A 244 22.18 25.96 10.50
C SER A 244 23.14 27.14 10.37
N MET A 245 24.01 27.35 11.35
CA MET A 245 25.19 28.16 11.15
C MET A 245 26.34 27.23 10.72
N ASP A 246 26.91 27.52 9.54
CA ASP A 246 28.16 26.90 9.16
C ASP A 246 29.23 27.34 10.17
N VAL A 247 29.74 26.39 10.92
CA VAL A 247 30.89 26.60 11.78
C VAL A 247 32.11 26.51 10.86
N THR A 248 32.64 27.65 10.45
CA THR A 248 33.95 27.75 9.80
C THR A 248 35.07 27.57 10.82
#